data_0babd137d6b4f8e78c4acb1094451407
#
_entry.id   0babd137d6b4f8e78c4acb1094451407
#
_cell.length_a   1.000
_cell.length_b   1.000
_cell.length_c   1.000
_cell.angle_alpha   90.00
_cell.angle_beta   90.00
_cell.angle_gamma   90.00
#
_symmetry.space_group_name_H-M   'P 1'
#
loop_
_entity.id
_entity.type
_entity.pdbx_description
1 polymer ?
#
loop_
_entity_poly.entity_id
_entity_poly.type
_entity_poly.pdbx_seq_one_letter_code
_entity_poly.pdbx_strand_id
1 'polypeptide(L)'
;MNTVTQKGLEQALASKLKELLASVPWLRNWHVKRIESPRDTGFDLEATLTLPEGKAILAIECKREMRPSNFHALTEKKIRPSRHPSPIVPVLAMPFVSPRLADLCVQHAWSWYDLSGNCHINVPNVIYLERRGNEPVHTGSRPTANLSTPVAGRVIRALLAPENAGVRWTQRSMESHFGNLKTPVPLPSLGLVNKVVRHLREEAFIAVLPDGGFQLRDPLKLLFAWRDVYRKHDHHPRSQKTGRVGRYQSELDISAGRCQRPAALAPELWRRHEPGRFHRVESHVWAG
;
A
#
# COMPACT_ATOMS: atom_id res chain seq x y z
N MET A 1 -17.42 18.60 13.08
CA MET A 1 -16.33 17.59 13.07
C MET A 1 -15.50 17.81 14.32
N ASN A 2 -15.62 16.94 15.33
CA ASN A 2 -14.80 17.05 16.53
C ASN A 2 -13.34 16.78 16.16
N THR A 3 -12.51 17.80 16.23
CA THR A 3 -11.06 17.66 16.06
C THR A 3 -10.52 16.92 17.26
N VAL A 4 -10.32 15.62 17.13
CA VAL A 4 -9.62 14.81 18.15
C VAL A 4 -8.27 15.47 18.41
N THR A 5 -8.00 15.86 19.66
CA THR A 5 -6.71 16.44 20.01
C THR A 5 -5.59 15.45 19.79
N GLN A 6 -4.33 15.89 19.62
CA GLN A 6 -3.17 14.98 19.47
C GLN A 6 -3.11 14.01 20.67
N LYS A 7 -3.32 14.51 21.87
CA LYS A 7 -3.37 13.70 23.10
C LYS A 7 -4.46 12.63 23.08
N GLY A 8 -5.65 12.97 22.55
CA GLY A 8 -6.74 12.01 22.40
C GLY A 8 -6.44 10.92 21.38
N LEU A 9 -5.74 11.26 20.28
CA LEU A 9 -5.27 10.30 19.29
C LEU A 9 -4.25 9.32 19.91
N GLU A 10 -3.25 9.84 20.60
CA GLU A 10 -2.23 9.02 21.27
C GLU A 10 -2.86 8.05 22.27
N GLN A 11 -3.85 8.51 23.02
CA GLN A 11 -4.59 7.66 23.98
C GLN A 11 -5.38 6.55 23.26
N ALA A 12 -6.07 6.88 22.16
CA ALA A 12 -6.80 5.89 21.37
C ALA A 12 -5.84 4.85 20.77
N LEU A 13 -4.70 5.28 20.23
CA LEU A 13 -3.67 4.40 19.69
C LEU A 13 -3.02 3.54 20.77
N ALA A 14 -2.75 4.09 21.96
CA ALA A 14 -2.25 3.31 23.09
C ALA A 14 -3.25 2.22 23.52
N SER A 15 -4.55 2.53 23.56
CA SER A 15 -5.60 1.56 23.87
C SER A 15 -5.68 0.45 22.80
N LYS A 16 -5.59 0.82 21.51
CA LYS A 16 -5.60 -0.16 20.42
C LYS A 16 -4.37 -1.08 20.48
N LEU A 17 -3.18 -0.54 20.79
CA LEU A 17 -1.99 -1.38 20.96
C LEU A 17 -2.17 -2.40 22.10
N LYS A 18 -2.76 -1.96 23.22
CA LYS A 18 -3.07 -2.87 24.34
C LYS A 18 -3.98 -4.01 23.91
N GLU A 19 -5.02 -3.75 23.12
CA GLU A 19 -5.90 -4.78 22.55
C GLU A 19 -5.14 -5.76 21.65
N LEU A 20 -4.26 -5.24 20.77
CA LEU A 20 -3.45 -6.06 19.89
C LEU A 20 -2.49 -6.97 20.67
N LEU A 21 -1.78 -6.43 21.65
CA LEU A 21 -0.86 -7.21 22.49
C LEU A 21 -1.59 -8.25 23.36
N ALA A 22 -2.75 -7.89 23.91
CA ALA A 22 -3.59 -8.83 24.67
C ALA A 22 -4.11 -10.00 23.82
N SER A 23 -4.17 -9.85 22.50
CA SER A 23 -4.56 -10.93 21.59
C SER A 23 -3.47 -11.97 21.33
N VAL A 24 -2.25 -11.77 21.86
CA VAL A 24 -1.12 -12.71 21.77
C VAL A 24 -1.13 -13.60 23.02
N PRO A 25 -1.54 -14.89 22.96
CA PRO A 25 -1.88 -15.69 24.15
C PRO A 25 -0.73 -15.90 25.13
N TRP A 26 0.50 -15.96 24.63
CA TRP A 26 1.70 -16.22 25.44
C TRP A 26 2.37 -14.93 25.94
N LEU A 27 2.03 -13.73 25.40
CA LEU A 27 2.56 -12.46 25.83
C LEU A 27 1.76 -11.94 27.03
N ARG A 28 2.22 -12.24 28.24
CA ARG A 28 1.48 -11.92 29.49
C ARG A 28 1.88 -10.60 30.11
N ASN A 29 3.13 -10.17 29.93
CA ASN A 29 3.68 -9.00 30.61
C ASN A 29 4.11 -7.94 29.60
N TRP A 30 3.35 -6.87 29.53
CA TRP A 30 3.68 -5.71 28.73
C TRP A 30 3.18 -4.42 29.41
N HIS A 31 3.87 -3.33 29.14
CA HIS A 31 3.52 -2.01 29.67
C HIS A 31 3.55 -0.98 28.54
N VAL A 32 2.48 -0.21 28.38
CA VAL A 32 2.39 0.89 27.40
C VAL A 32 2.29 2.19 28.16
N LYS A 33 3.25 3.09 27.91
CA LYS A 33 3.31 4.42 28.51
C LYS A 33 3.37 5.49 27.42
N ARG A 34 2.87 6.67 27.75
CA ARG A 34 3.05 7.88 26.97
C ARG A 34 4.36 8.53 27.37
N ILE A 35 5.07 9.09 26.39
CA ILE A 35 6.32 9.83 26.65
C ILE A 35 5.94 11.31 26.85
N GLU A 36 6.22 11.85 28.04
CA GLU A 36 5.87 13.22 28.39
C GLU A 36 6.74 14.26 27.69
N SER A 37 8.01 13.88 27.41
CA SER A 37 8.97 14.74 26.70
C SER A 37 9.42 14.09 25.39
N PRO A 38 8.60 14.16 24.30
CA PRO A 38 8.98 13.54 23.01
C PRO A 38 10.27 14.10 22.41
N ARG A 39 10.69 15.31 22.83
CA ARG A 39 11.93 15.94 22.37
C ARG A 39 13.19 15.11 22.70
N ASP A 40 13.13 14.33 23.78
CA ASP A 40 14.29 13.54 24.24
C ASP A 40 14.42 12.22 23.51
N THR A 41 13.31 11.57 23.15
CA THR A 41 13.26 10.26 22.51
C THR A 41 12.86 10.31 21.04
N GLY A 42 12.13 11.37 20.64
CA GLY A 42 11.58 11.53 19.30
C GLY A 42 10.36 10.64 19.01
N PHE A 43 9.81 9.93 20.00
CA PHE A 43 8.62 9.08 19.91
C PHE A 43 7.54 9.53 20.90
N ASP A 44 6.28 9.21 20.60
CA ASP A 44 5.12 9.64 21.40
C ASP A 44 4.72 8.60 22.47
N LEU A 45 4.84 7.32 22.14
CA LEU A 45 4.52 6.21 23.05
C LEU A 45 5.67 5.21 23.09
N GLU A 46 5.77 4.49 24.20
CA GLU A 46 6.67 3.37 24.38
C GLU A 46 5.91 2.17 24.92
N ALA A 47 6.13 1.01 24.33
CA ALA A 47 5.65 -0.24 24.87
C ALA A 47 6.83 -1.15 25.21
N THR A 48 6.94 -1.53 26.48
CA THR A 48 7.92 -2.50 26.96
C THR A 48 7.27 -3.87 27.01
N LEU A 49 7.85 -4.85 26.31
CA LEU A 49 7.41 -6.24 26.29
C LEU A 49 8.39 -7.05 27.13
N THR A 50 7.86 -7.83 28.08
CA THR A 50 8.67 -8.76 28.87
C THR A 50 8.55 -10.14 28.26
N LEU A 51 9.67 -10.71 27.86
CA LEU A 51 9.82 -11.95 27.13
C LEU A 51 10.58 -12.97 27.99
N PRO A 52 10.52 -14.27 27.70
CA PRO A 52 11.30 -15.27 28.43
C PRO A 52 12.80 -14.99 28.42
N GLU A 53 13.32 -14.48 27.30
CA GLU A 53 14.76 -14.23 27.09
C GLU A 53 15.18 -12.77 27.33
N GLY A 54 14.28 -11.92 27.86
CA GLY A 54 14.62 -10.51 28.11
C GLY A 54 13.48 -9.54 27.85
N LYS A 55 13.83 -8.34 27.42
CA LYS A 55 12.83 -7.28 27.11
C LYS A 55 13.01 -6.79 25.70
N ALA A 56 11.89 -6.39 25.08
CA ALA A 56 11.89 -5.62 23.82
C ALA A 56 11.12 -4.31 24.02
N ILE A 57 11.50 -3.28 23.27
CA ILE A 57 10.88 -1.97 23.35
C ILE A 57 10.31 -1.62 21.99
N LEU A 58 9.01 -1.32 21.95
CA LEU A 58 8.37 -0.71 20.80
C LEU A 58 8.40 0.80 20.98
N ALA A 59 9.11 1.52 20.10
CA ALA A 59 9.18 2.98 20.08
C ALA A 59 8.16 3.49 19.04
N ILE A 60 7.09 4.14 19.52
CA ILE A 60 5.91 4.38 18.71
C ILE A 60 5.80 5.86 18.36
N GLU A 61 5.71 6.13 17.07
CA GLU A 61 5.39 7.44 16.50
C GLU A 61 3.93 7.50 16.12
N CYS A 62 3.18 8.44 16.69
CA CYS A 62 1.76 8.66 16.45
C CYS A 62 1.55 9.76 15.43
N LYS A 63 0.99 9.43 14.28
CA LYS A 63 0.67 10.41 13.23
C LYS A 63 -0.83 10.42 12.96
N ARG A 64 -1.40 11.63 12.87
CA ARG A 64 -2.79 11.79 12.45
C ARG A 64 -2.99 11.45 10.99
N GLU A 65 -2.05 11.88 10.17
CA GLU A 65 -2.01 11.66 8.74
C GLU A 65 -0.55 11.59 8.29
N MET A 66 -0.24 10.68 7.40
CA MET A 66 1.06 10.59 6.74
C MET A 66 0.86 10.08 5.32
N ARG A 67 1.47 10.74 4.37
CA ARG A 67 1.52 10.28 2.99
C ARG A 67 2.76 9.42 2.77
N PRO A 68 2.70 8.40 1.92
CA PRO A 68 3.84 7.56 1.56
C PRO A 68 5.09 8.35 1.15
N SER A 69 4.92 9.48 0.43
CA SER A 69 6.03 10.36 0.03
C SER A 69 6.81 10.97 1.20
N ASN A 70 6.17 11.11 2.36
CA ASN A 70 6.78 11.71 3.56
C ASN A 70 7.41 10.66 4.49
N PHE A 71 7.33 9.38 4.14
CA PHE A 71 7.82 8.30 4.99
C PHE A 71 9.33 8.37 5.23
N HIS A 72 10.09 8.88 4.25
CA HIS A 72 11.54 9.05 4.37
C HIS A 72 11.93 9.90 5.58
N ALA A 73 11.20 10.99 5.84
CA ALA A 73 11.45 11.84 7.00
C ALA A 73 11.28 11.10 8.34
N LEU A 74 10.46 10.04 8.36
CA LEU A 74 10.32 9.19 9.53
C LEU A 74 11.53 8.26 9.71
N THR A 75 12.07 7.71 8.62
CA THR A 75 13.22 6.81 8.67
C THR A 75 14.53 7.51 9.05
N GLU A 76 14.59 8.83 8.87
CA GLU A 76 15.72 9.65 9.32
C GLU A 76 15.75 9.88 10.84
N LYS A 77 14.66 9.58 11.54
CA LYS A 77 14.66 9.64 13.01
C LYS A 77 15.66 8.65 13.56
N LYS A 78 16.68 9.18 14.22
CA LYS A 78 17.67 8.36 14.92
C LYS A 78 17.01 7.72 16.14
N ILE A 79 16.85 6.42 16.10
CA ILE A 79 16.55 5.65 17.31
C ILE A 79 17.77 5.75 18.19
N ARG A 80 17.68 6.53 19.28
CA ARG A 80 18.78 6.58 20.25
C ARG A 80 18.91 5.19 20.86
N PRO A 81 20.13 4.60 20.84
CA PRO A 81 20.32 3.33 21.49
C PRO A 81 19.89 3.49 22.95
N SER A 82 18.98 2.66 23.38
CA SER A 82 18.62 2.56 24.79
C SER A 82 19.88 2.20 25.59
N ARG A 83 20.02 2.75 26.81
CA ARG A 83 21.05 2.29 27.76
C ARG A 83 20.86 0.81 28.16
N HIS A 84 19.76 0.20 27.73
CA HIS A 84 19.44 -1.22 27.94
C HIS A 84 19.79 -2.04 26.70
N PRO A 85 20.27 -3.27 26.85
CA PRO A 85 20.60 -4.19 25.75
C PRO A 85 19.34 -4.71 24.98
N SER A 86 18.17 -4.18 25.29
CA SER A 86 16.89 -4.59 24.69
C SER A 86 16.76 -4.09 23.26
N PRO A 87 16.31 -4.93 22.30
CA PRO A 87 16.03 -4.49 20.95
C PRO A 87 14.93 -3.43 20.94
N ILE A 88 15.14 -2.36 20.18
CA ILE A 88 14.15 -1.30 19.97
C ILE A 88 13.59 -1.44 18.57
N VAL A 89 12.28 -1.58 18.49
CA VAL A 89 11.53 -1.69 17.22
C VAL A 89 10.75 -0.40 16.98
N PRO A 90 11.02 0.32 15.89
CA PRO A 90 10.24 1.51 15.53
C PRO A 90 8.86 1.11 15.03
N VAL A 91 7.84 1.83 15.46
CA VAL A 91 6.44 1.55 15.12
C VAL A 91 5.75 2.83 14.67
N LEU A 92 5.08 2.80 13.53
CA LEU A 92 4.18 3.85 13.09
C LEU A 92 2.75 3.51 13.54
N ALA A 93 2.09 4.46 14.21
CA ALA A 93 0.71 4.34 14.64
C ALA A 93 -0.15 5.46 14.07
N MET A 94 -1.27 5.12 13.45
CA MET A 94 -2.15 6.07 12.77
C MET A 94 -3.63 5.69 12.92
N PRO A 95 -4.58 6.61 12.65
CA PRO A 95 -6.00 6.23 12.52
C PRO A 95 -6.23 5.15 11.46
N PHE A 96 -5.53 5.24 10.33
CA PHE A 96 -5.51 4.24 9.27
C PHE A 96 -4.18 4.29 8.52
N VAL A 97 -3.57 3.14 8.31
CA VAL A 97 -2.34 2.99 7.53
C VAL A 97 -2.71 2.46 6.15
N SER A 98 -2.46 3.27 5.10
CA SER A 98 -2.75 2.83 3.73
C SER A 98 -1.88 1.62 3.34
N PRO A 99 -2.34 0.75 2.43
CA PRO A 99 -1.56 -0.41 1.99
C PRO A 99 -0.16 -0.03 1.50
N ARG A 100 -0.05 1.08 0.77
CA ARG A 100 1.24 1.58 0.28
C ARG A 100 2.17 2.02 1.41
N LEU A 101 1.64 2.70 2.42
CA LEU A 101 2.41 3.12 3.59
C LEU A 101 2.84 1.91 4.43
N ALA A 102 1.94 0.92 4.59
CA ALA A 102 2.24 -0.34 5.24
C ALA A 102 3.42 -1.08 4.60
N ASP A 103 3.43 -1.15 3.26
CA ASP A 103 4.53 -1.77 2.51
C ASP A 103 5.85 -1.01 2.69
N LEU A 104 5.82 0.32 2.74
CA LEU A 104 7.01 1.13 3.02
C LEU A 104 7.54 0.88 4.44
N CYS A 105 6.66 0.79 5.44
CA CYS A 105 7.05 0.43 6.79
C CYS A 105 7.82 -0.89 6.81
N VAL A 106 7.26 -1.94 6.22
CA VAL A 106 7.90 -3.27 6.15
C VAL A 106 9.25 -3.22 5.43
N GLN A 107 9.34 -2.51 4.29
CA GLN A 107 10.59 -2.37 3.53
C GLN A 107 11.73 -1.71 4.32
N HIS A 108 11.38 -0.83 5.25
CA HIS A 108 12.34 -0.11 6.09
C HIS A 108 12.44 -0.67 7.51
N ALA A 109 12.01 -1.90 7.74
CA ALA A 109 12.02 -2.57 9.04
C ALA A 109 11.26 -1.80 10.15
N TRP A 110 10.20 -1.08 9.76
CA TRP A 110 9.25 -0.47 10.68
C TRP A 110 8.06 -1.39 10.89
N SER A 111 7.66 -1.56 12.14
CA SER A 111 6.34 -2.08 12.50
C SER A 111 5.29 -0.98 12.33
N TRP A 112 4.02 -1.35 12.25
CA TRP A 112 2.92 -0.40 12.17
C TRP A 112 1.61 -0.99 12.69
N TYR A 113 0.69 -0.14 13.13
CA TYR A 113 -0.69 -0.51 13.43
C TYR A 113 -1.64 0.68 13.28
N ASP A 114 -2.94 0.41 13.18
CA ASP A 114 -3.98 1.43 13.07
C ASP A 114 -5.19 1.18 13.97
N LEU A 115 -6.06 2.19 14.07
CA LEU A 115 -7.29 2.10 14.88
C LEU A 115 -8.31 1.12 14.29
N SER A 116 -8.21 0.78 13.00
CA SER A 116 -9.07 -0.21 12.35
C SER A 116 -8.68 -1.65 12.73
N GLY A 117 -7.55 -1.83 13.43
CA GLY A 117 -7.05 -3.12 13.87
C GLY A 117 -6.17 -3.82 12.83
N ASN A 118 -5.77 -3.14 11.75
CA ASN A 118 -4.70 -3.62 10.90
C ASN A 118 -3.37 -3.40 11.62
N CYS A 119 -2.43 -4.33 11.45
CA CYS A 119 -1.11 -4.23 12.05
C CYS A 119 -0.09 -5.13 11.35
N HIS A 120 1.17 -4.75 11.51
CA HIS A 120 2.34 -5.58 11.28
C HIS A 120 3.34 -5.24 12.38
N ILE A 121 3.41 -6.08 13.40
CA ILE A 121 4.33 -5.94 14.52
C ILE A 121 5.32 -7.08 14.43
N ASN A 122 6.58 -6.74 14.14
CA ASN A 122 7.67 -7.69 14.01
C ASN A 122 8.78 -7.36 15.00
N VAL A 123 8.87 -8.15 16.04
CA VAL A 123 10.04 -8.17 16.95
C VAL A 123 10.86 -9.40 16.56
N PRO A 124 12.05 -9.24 15.97
CA PRO A 124 12.81 -10.36 15.44
C PRO A 124 12.96 -11.51 16.41
N ASN A 125 12.73 -12.73 15.97
CA ASN A 125 12.76 -13.99 16.74
C ASN A 125 11.81 -14.09 17.92
N VAL A 126 10.86 -13.13 18.10
CA VAL A 126 10.01 -13.07 19.26
C VAL A 126 8.53 -12.96 18.92
N ILE A 127 8.14 -11.90 18.20
CA ILE A 127 6.74 -11.64 17.85
C ILE A 127 6.63 -11.35 16.37
N TYR A 128 5.73 -12.06 15.71
CA TYR A 128 5.21 -11.69 14.41
C TYR A 128 3.69 -11.66 14.48
N LEU A 129 3.12 -10.47 14.40
CA LEU A 129 1.68 -10.26 14.39
C LEU A 129 1.31 -9.48 13.14
N GLU A 130 0.49 -10.08 12.27
CA GLU A 130 0.00 -9.43 11.06
C GLU A 130 -1.51 -9.56 10.94
N ARG A 131 -2.16 -8.43 10.68
CA ARG A 131 -3.58 -8.34 10.34
C ARG A 131 -3.75 -7.27 9.27
N ARG A 132 -4.43 -7.60 8.19
CA ARG A 132 -4.72 -6.68 7.09
C ARG A 132 -6.15 -6.86 6.59
N GLY A 133 -6.68 -5.85 5.94
CA GLY A 133 -7.96 -5.92 5.25
C GLY A 133 -9.12 -5.24 5.95
N ASN A 134 -8.94 -4.76 7.18
CA ASN A 134 -9.97 -3.96 7.84
C ASN A 134 -10.10 -2.60 7.14
N GLU A 135 -11.32 -2.21 6.83
CA GLU A 135 -11.62 -0.91 6.26
C GLU A 135 -11.41 0.22 7.29
N PRO A 136 -11.09 1.44 6.84
CA PRO A 136 -10.85 2.56 7.75
C PRO A 136 -12.11 2.89 8.55
N VAL A 137 -12.01 2.86 9.88
CA VAL A 137 -13.08 3.31 10.80
C VAL A 137 -13.31 4.82 10.67
N HIS A 138 -12.25 5.57 10.36
CA HIS A 138 -12.35 7.00 10.11
C HIS A 138 -12.00 7.28 8.65
N THR A 139 -12.87 7.97 7.94
CA THR A 139 -12.59 8.43 6.57
C THR A 139 -11.44 9.42 6.61
N GLY A 140 -10.27 8.98 6.12
CA GLY A 140 -9.12 9.85 5.90
C GLY A 140 -9.36 10.90 4.80
N SER A 141 -8.34 11.67 4.49
CA SER A 141 -8.39 12.59 3.36
C SER A 141 -8.69 11.83 2.06
N ARG A 142 -9.58 12.42 1.24
CA ARG A 142 -9.91 11.81 -0.07
C ARG A 142 -8.65 11.75 -0.94
N PRO A 143 -8.48 10.66 -1.71
CA PRO A 143 -7.37 10.57 -2.65
C PRO A 143 -7.41 11.74 -3.64
N THR A 144 -6.25 12.29 -3.97
CA THR A 144 -6.11 13.44 -4.86
C THR A 144 -6.67 13.18 -6.26
N ALA A 145 -6.60 11.91 -6.72
CA ALA A 145 -7.18 11.47 -7.98
C ALA A 145 -7.86 10.10 -7.82
N ASN A 146 -8.96 9.91 -8.55
CA ASN A 146 -9.56 8.59 -8.71
C ASN A 146 -8.90 7.87 -9.89
N LEU A 147 -8.08 6.85 -9.60
CA LEU A 147 -7.35 6.08 -10.61
C LEU A 147 -8.21 5.04 -11.34
N SER A 148 -9.46 4.78 -10.90
CA SER A 148 -10.37 3.85 -11.57
C SER A 148 -11.04 4.44 -12.82
N THR A 149 -10.94 5.76 -13.02
CA THR A 149 -11.55 6.40 -14.19
C THR A 149 -10.80 6.01 -15.46
N PRO A 150 -11.51 5.77 -16.60
CA PRO A 150 -10.88 5.39 -17.88
C PRO A 150 -9.80 6.38 -18.34
N VAL A 151 -10.00 7.68 -18.08
CA VAL A 151 -9.08 8.74 -18.51
C VAL A 151 -7.82 8.76 -17.63
N ALA A 152 -7.94 8.60 -16.29
CA ALA A 152 -6.79 8.43 -15.40
C ALA A 152 -6.00 7.15 -15.72
N GLY A 153 -6.71 6.07 -16.04
CA GLY A 153 -6.11 4.80 -16.46
C GLY A 153 -5.24 4.91 -17.71
N ARG A 154 -5.45 5.91 -18.58
CA ARG A 154 -4.57 6.16 -19.72
C ARG A 154 -3.22 6.71 -19.28
N VAL A 155 -3.21 7.65 -18.33
CA VAL A 155 -1.96 8.17 -17.75
C VAL A 155 -1.15 7.01 -17.13
N ILE A 156 -1.82 6.14 -16.40
CA ILE A 156 -1.15 4.99 -15.78
C ILE A 156 -0.62 4.02 -16.83
N ARG A 157 -1.41 3.69 -17.87
CA ARG A 157 -0.94 2.82 -18.97
C ARG A 157 0.25 3.41 -19.71
N ALA A 158 0.26 4.72 -19.98
CA ALA A 158 1.41 5.37 -20.60
C ALA A 158 2.67 5.25 -19.73
N LEU A 159 2.54 5.38 -18.40
CA LEU A 159 3.66 5.19 -17.48
C LEU A 159 4.14 3.74 -17.38
N LEU A 160 3.24 2.78 -17.55
CA LEU A 160 3.54 1.35 -17.44
C LEU A 160 3.95 0.72 -18.77
N ALA A 161 3.79 1.41 -19.88
CA ALA A 161 4.12 0.90 -21.20
C ALA A 161 5.62 0.58 -21.29
N PRO A 162 6.02 -0.62 -21.76
CA PRO A 162 7.42 -1.02 -21.83
C PRO A 162 8.31 -0.07 -22.62
N GLU A 163 7.79 0.51 -23.71
CA GLU A 163 8.47 1.51 -24.53
C GLU A 163 8.76 2.80 -23.79
N ASN A 164 8.05 3.06 -22.70
CA ASN A 164 8.23 4.23 -21.84
C ASN A 164 9.03 3.94 -20.57
N ALA A 165 9.61 2.75 -20.45
CA ALA A 165 10.44 2.38 -19.32
C ALA A 165 11.64 3.34 -19.19
N GLY A 166 11.79 3.95 -18.01
CA GLY A 166 12.86 4.90 -17.76
C GLY A 166 12.65 6.29 -18.38
N VAL A 167 11.56 6.52 -19.11
CA VAL A 167 11.27 7.83 -19.71
C VAL A 167 11.08 8.87 -18.62
N ARG A 168 11.69 10.01 -18.84
CA ARG A 168 11.54 11.20 -18.04
C ARG A 168 10.39 12.05 -18.59
N TRP A 169 9.39 12.25 -17.77
CA TRP A 169 8.19 12.96 -18.10
C TRP A 169 8.14 14.35 -17.48
N THR A 170 7.53 15.28 -18.18
CA THR A 170 6.91 16.48 -17.62
C THR A 170 5.39 16.34 -17.78
N GLN A 171 4.61 17.15 -17.08
CA GLN A 171 3.15 17.12 -17.25
C GLN A 171 2.75 17.51 -18.70
N ARG A 172 3.47 18.46 -19.29
CA ARG A 172 3.25 18.89 -20.67
C ARG A 172 3.66 17.83 -21.70
N SER A 173 4.83 17.19 -21.52
CA SER A 173 5.25 16.13 -22.44
C SER A 173 4.28 14.94 -22.40
N MET A 174 3.74 14.63 -21.25
CA MET A 174 2.71 13.59 -21.12
C MET A 174 1.39 13.99 -21.78
N GLU A 175 0.94 15.23 -21.64
CA GLU A 175 -0.23 15.73 -22.35
C GLU A 175 -0.03 15.68 -23.87
N SER A 176 1.13 16.15 -24.37
CA SER A 176 1.48 16.10 -25.78
C SER A 176 1.55 14.66 -26.33
N HIS A 177 2.03 13.71 -25.54
CA HIS A 177 2.02 12.28 -25.88
C HIS A 177 0.60 11.80 -26.22
N PHE A 178 -0.40 12.21 -25.44
CA PHE A 178 -1.81 11.88 -25.73
C PHE A 178 -2.36 12.67 -26.91
N GLY A 179 -1.99 13.93 -27.07
CA GLY A 179 -2.44 14.78 -28.20
C GLY A 179 -2.08 14.21 -29.58
N ASN A 180 -1.02 13.43 -29.67
CA ASN A 180 -0.59 12.76 -30.89
C ASN A 180 -1.38 11.47 -31.20
N LEU A 181 -2.20 10.97 -30.27
CA LEU A 181 -2.97 9.75 -30.45
C LEU A 181 -4.29 10.05 -31.18
N LYS A 182 -4.46 9.55 -32.39
CA LYS A 182 -5.71 9.57 -33.12
C LYS A 182 -6.67 8.53 -32.49
N THR A 183 -7.53 8.94 -31.57
CA THR A 183 -8.47 8.05 -30.88
C THR A 183 -9.81 8.73 -30.67
N PRO A 184 -10.94 8.03 -30.90
CA PRO A 184 -12.29 8.58 -30.68
C PRO A 184 -12.66 8.77 -29.20
N VAL A 185 -11.77 8.43 -28.28
CA VAL A 185 -12.04 8.40 -26.83
C VAL A 185 -11.44 9.64 -26.16
N PRO A 186 -12.08 10.21 -25.10
CA PRO A 186 -11.60 11.41 -24.42
C PRO A 186 -10.15 11.28 -23.97
N LEU A 187 -9.31 12.24 -24.32
CA LEU A 187 -7.90 12.31 -23.91
C LEU A 187 -7.74 12.97 -22.54
N PRO A 188 -6.69 12.63 -21.78
CA PRO A 188 -6.38 13.31 -20.53
C PRO A 188 -6.04 14.78 -20.79
N SER A 189 -6.75 15.71 -20.15
CA SER A 189 -6.37 17.12 -20.13
C SER A 189 -5.19 17.34 -19.20
N LEU A 190 -4.45 18.45 -19.38
CA LEU A 190 -3.35 18.84 -18.50
C LEU A 190 -3.76 18.88 -17.03
N GLY A 191 -4.97 19.37 -16.73
CA GLY A 191 -5.51 19.40 -15.36
C GLY A 191 -5.69 18.01 -14.76
N LEU A 192 -6.12 17.03 -15.56
CA LEU A 192 -6.23 15.63 -15.10
C LEU A 192 -4.86 14.99 -14.95
N VAL A 193 -3.96 15.18 -15.93
CA VAL A 193 -2.57 14.72 -15.84
C VAL A 193 -1.94 15.21 -14.54
N ASN A 194 -2.09 16.52 -14.23
CA ASN A 194 -1.59 17.10 -12.99
C ASN A 194 -2.16 16.41 -11.73
N LYS A 195 -3.48 16.17 -11.68
CA LYS A 195 -4.11 15.49 -10.54
C LYS A 195 -3.56 14.07 -10.36
N VAL A 196 -3.44 13.31 -11.43
CA VAL A 196 -2.92 11.93 -11.39
C VAL A 196 -1.44 11.93 -10.99
N VAL A 197 -0.61 12.76 -11.61
CA VAL A 197 0.83 12.88 -11.28
C VAL A 197 1.03 13.30 -9.83
N ARG A 198 0.23 14.26 -9.33
CA ARG A 198 0.28 14.66 -7.93
C ARG A 198 -0.07 13.50 -7.00
N HIS A 199 -1.13 12.73 -7.31
CA HIS A 199 -1.49 11.55 -6.54
C HIS A 199 -0.38 10.51 -6.53
N LEU A 200 0.21 10.19 -7.70
CA LEU A 200 1.31 9.22 -7.80
C LEU A 200 2.56 9.67 -7.04
N ARG A 201 2.82 10.99 -6.98
CA ARG A 201 3.89 11.56 -6.16
C ARG A 201 3.61 11.40 -4.68
N GLU A 202 2.40 11.71 -4.23
CA GLU A 202 1.97 11.59 -2.83
C GLU A 202 2.06 10.13 -2.33
N GLU A 203 1.75 9.18 -3.23
CA GLU A 203 1.85 7.73 -2.98
C GLU A 203 3.26 7.16 -3.21
N ALA A 204 4.25 8.01 -3.52
CA ALA A 204 5.65 7.63 -3.76
C ALA A 204 5.83 6.60 -4.90
N PHE A 205 4.95 6.60 -5.91
CA PHE A 205 5.13 5.78 -7.12
C PHE A 205 6.07 6.42 -8.13
N ILE A 206 6.24 7.74 -8.09
CA ILE A 206 7.13 8.48 -8.98
C ILE A 206 8.22 9.22 -8.21
N ALA A 207 9.39 9.33 -8.83
CA ALA A 207 10.45 10.21 -8.38
C ALA A 207 10.30 11.57 -9.07
N VAL A 208 10.39 12.66 -8.30
CA VAL A 208 10.52 14.01 -8.84
C VAL A 208 11.99 14.28 -9.09
N LEU A 209 12.31 14.80 -10.27
CA LEU A 209 13.67 15.12 -10.69
C LEU A 209 13.96 16.59 -10.40
N PRO A 210 15.24 16.98 -10.24
CA PRO A 210 15.63 18.35 -9.87
C PRO A 210 15.13 19.43 -10.85
N ASP A 211 14.90 19.08 -12.10
CA ASP A 211 14.41 19.97 -13.16
C ASP A 211 12.89 20.03 -13.29
N GLY A 212 12.16 19.48 -12.30
CA GLY A 212 10.70 19.44 -12.27
C GLY A 212 10.07 18.31 -13.09
N GLY A 213 10.88 17.46 -13.74
CA GLY A 213 10.42 16.24 -14.39
C GLY A 213 10.09 15.15 -13.36
N PHE A 214 9.49 14.05 -13.83
CA PHE A 214 9.22 12.88 -12.99
C PHE A 214 9.43 11.59 -13.77
N GLN A 215 9.69 10.52 -13.02
CA GLN A 215 9.92 9.18 -13.55
C GLN A 215 9.25 8.14 -12.67
N LEU A 216 8.74 7.07 -13.27
CA LEU A 216 8.15 5.94 -12.52
C LEU A 216 9.25 5.19 -11.76
N ARG A 217 9.01 4.96 -10.45
CA ARG A 217 9.97 4.25 -9.58
C ARG A 217 9.81 2.74 -9.63
N ASP A 218 8.57 2.28 -9.49
CA ASP A 218 8.26 0.86 -9.30
C ASP A 218 6.99 0.50 -10.09
N PRO A 219 7.16 0.04 -11.35
CA PRO A 219 6.05 -0.30 -12.21
C PRO A 219 5.13 -1.37 -11.64
N LEU A 220 5.69 -2.42 -11.02
CA LEU A 220 4.91 -3.53 -10.47
C LEU A 220 4.05 -3.10 -9.30
N LYS A 221 4.59 -2.29 -8.39
CA LYS A 221 3.80 -1.77 -7.26
C LYS A 221 2.69 -0.84 -7.72
N LEU A 222 2.93 0.01 -8.73
CA LEU A 222 1.88 0.83 -9.32
C LEU A 222 0.81 -0.04 -9.98
N LEU A 223 1.20 -1.07 -10.73
CA LEU A 223 0.26 -1.98 -11.38
C LEU A 223 -0.64 -2.69 -10.36
N PHE A 224 -0.07 -3.21 -9.28
CA PHE A 224 -0.85 -3.90 -8.24
C PHE A 224 -1.77 -2.94 -7.48
N ALA A 225 -1.29 -1.74 -7.12
CA ALA A 225 -2.12 -0.74 -6.48
C ALA A 225 -3.28 -0.31 -7.38
N TRP A 226 -3.03 -0.15 -8.67
CA TRP A 226 -4.06 0.20 -9.65
C TRP A 226 -5.10 -0.92 -9.83
N ARG A 227 -4.66 -2.19 -9.91
CA ARG A 227 -5.55 -3.35 -9.91
C ARG A 227 -6.48 -3.35 -8.69
N ASP A 228 -5.95 -3.06 -7.51
CA ASP A 228 -6.74 -3.11 -6.27
C ASP A 228 -7.78 -1.99 -6.19
N VAL A 229 -7.51 -0.83 -6.80
CA VAL A 229 -8.51 0.24 -6.99
C VAL A 229 -9.68 -0.24 -7.86
N TYR A 230 -9.41 -0.98 -8.95
CA TYR A 230 -10.47 -1.55 -9.79
C TYR A 230 -11.30 -2.59 -9.04
N ARG A 231 -10.66 -3.51 -8.32
CA ARG A 231 -11.37 -4.55 -7.54
C ARG A 231 -12.35 -3.96 -6.52
N LYS A 232 -11.97 -2.88 -5.86
CA LYS A 232 -12.86 -2.18 -4.91
C LYS A 232 -14.08 -1.56 -5.60
N HIS A 233 -13.94 -1.10 -6.82
CA HIS A 233 -15.06 -0.54 -7.58
C HIS A 233 -16.03 -1.60 -8.13
N ASP A 234 -15.55 -2.77 -8.52
CA ASP A 234 -16.38 -3.84 -9.07
C ASP A 234 -17.24 -4.54 -8.01
N HIS A 235 -16.83 -4.48 -6.73
CA HIS A 235 -17.57 -5.08 -5.62
C HIS A 235 -18.64 -4.17 -4.99
N HIS A 236 -18.72 -2.89 -5.37
CA HIS A 236 -19.89 -2.09 -5.03
C HIS A 236 -20.98 -2.35 -6.07
N PRO A 237 -22.14 -2.96 -5.69
CA PRO A 237 -23.26 -3.09 -6.61
C PRO A 237 -23.61 -1.68 -7.09
N ARG A 238 -23.45 -1.46 -8.38
CA ARG A 238 -23.93 -0.23 -9.01
C ARG A 238 -25.41 -0.14 -8.68
N SER A 239 -25.79 0.76 -7.80
CA SER A 239 -27.16 1.23 -7.72
C SER A 239 -27.58 1.58 -9.14
N GLN A 240 -28.39 0.73 -9.76
CA GLN A 240 -28.96 0.97 -11.08
C GLN A 240 -29.83 2.21 -10.94
N LYS A 241 -29.24 3.38 -11.20
CA LYS A 241 -30.04 4.51 -11.62
C LYS A 241 -30.63 4.08 -12.94
N THR A 242 -31.93 3.72 -12.93
CA THR A 242 -32.75 3.52 -14.10
C THR A 242 -32.75 4.81 -14.91
N GLY A 243 -31.71 5.01 -15.69
CA GLY A 243 -31.64 6.01 -16.75
C GLY A 243 -32.11 5.35 -18.04
N ARG A 244 -33.14 5.96 -18.67
CA ARG A 244 -33.73 5.59 -19.96
C ARG A 244 -32.68 4.97 -20.89
N VAL A 245 -32.86 3.69 -21.21
CA VAL A 245 -32.13 3.00 -22.26
C VAL A 245 -32.66 3.57 -23.59
N GLY A 246 -31.89 4.49 -24.19
CA GLY A 246 -32.06 4.83 -25.59
C GLY A 246 -31.63 3.61 -26.40
N ARG A 247 -32.56 3.04 -27.17
CA ARG A 247 -32.28 1.99 -28.14
C ARG A 247 -31.31 2.53 -29.18
N TYR A 248 -30.03 2.17 -29.12
CA TYR A 248 -29.16 2.23 -30.29
C TYR A 248 -29.41 0.95 -31.09
N GLN A 249 -30.12 1.08 -32.21
CA GLN A 249 -30.10 0.09 -33.28
C GLN A 249 -28.74 0.20 -33.97
N SER A 250 -27.85 -0.72 -33.67
CA SER A 250 -26.64 -0.95 -34.48
C SER A 250 -27.03 -2.01 -35.52
N GLU A 251 -27.31 -1.59 -36.72
CA GLU A 251 -27.16 -2.44 -37.90
C GLU A 251 -25.71 -2.82 -38.04
N LEU A 252 -25.34 -3.99 -37.59
CA LEU A 252 -24.11 -4.66 -37.98
C LEU A 252 -24.50 -5.74 -38.98
N ASP A 253 -24.38 -5.36 -40.25
CA ASP A 253 -24.35 -6.30 -41.40
C ASP A 253 -23.07 -7.18 -41.21
N ILE A 254 -23.27 -8.38 -40.69
CA ILE A 254 -22.26 -9.42 -40.70
C ILE A 254 -22.50 -10.23 -41.97
N SER A 255 -21.91 -9.78 -43.08
CA SER A 255 -21.73 -10.63 -44.25
C SER A 255 -20.75 -11.76 -43.90
N ALA A 256 -21.24 -12.99 -44.05
CA ALA A 256 -20.53 -14.22 -43.75
C ALA A 256 -19.21 -14.36 -44.55
N GLY A 257 -18.10 -14.00 -43.92
CA GLY A 257 -16.76 -14.38 -44.34
C GLY A 257 -16.37 -15.70 -43.68
N ARG A 258 -16.35 -16.77 -44.46
CA ARG A 258 -15.88 -18.10 -44.07
C ARG A 258 -14.44 -18.02 -43.56
N CYS A 259 -14.22 -18.09 -42.24
CA CYS A 259 -12.89 -18.22 -41.65
C CYS A 259 -12.46 -19.68 -41.78
N GLN A 260 -11.52 -19.94 -42.70
CA GLN A 260 -10.83 -21.25 -42.79
C GLN A 260 -9.95 -21.41 -41.55
N ARG A 261 -10.15 -22.52 -40.83
CA ARG A 261 -9.30 -22.95 -39.72
C ARG A 261 -7.88 -23.25 -40.26
N PRO A 262 -6.81 -22.69 -39.69
CA PRO A 262 -5.49 -23.26 -39.93
C PRO A 262 -5.35 -24.60 -39.18
N ALA A 263 -4.73 -25.55 -39.86
CA ALA A 263 -4.50 -26.92 -39.40
C ALA A 263 -3.75 -26.98 -38.07
N ALA A 264 -4.09 -28.02 -37.33
CA ALA A 264 -3.52 -28.44 -36.07
C ALA A 264 -1.97 -28.41 -36.04
N LEU A 265 -1.39 -27.59 -35.16
CA LEU A 265 -0.04 -27.82 -34.67
C LEU A 265 -0.14 -28.67 -33.39
N ALA A 266 0.59 -29.76 -33.41
CA ALA A 266 0.59 -30.85 -32.45
C ALA A 266 0.87 -30.39 -31.00
N PRO A 267 0.28 -31.08 -30.00
CA PRO A 267 0.52 -30.78 -28.58
C PRO A 267 1.69 -31.64 -28.06
N GLU A 268 2.93 -31.22 -28.29
CA GLU A 268 4.11 -31.96 -27.77
C GLU A 268 5.03 -31.18 -26.82
N LEU A 269 4.59 -30.09 -26.23
CA LEU A 269 5.43 -29.29 -25.31
C LEU A 269 4.91 -29.18 -23.87
N TRP A 270 3.92 -29.96 -23.45
CA TRP A 270 3.37 -29.96 -22.08
C TRP A 270 3.48 -31.31 -21.36
N ARG A 271 4.59 -32.05 -21.56
CA ARG A 271 4.96 -33.16 -20.67
C ARG A 271 6.39 -33.00 -20.26
N ARG A 272 6.62 -32.42 -19.09
CA ARG A 272 7.67 -32.70 -18.11
C ARG A 272 7.75 -31.57 -17.08
N HIS A 273 6.89 -31.64 -16.09
CA HIS A 273 7.22 -31.28 -14.71
C HIS A 273 6.26 -32.05 -13.80
N GLU A 274 6.74 -33.21 -13.38
CA GLU A 274 6.14 -33.95 -12.27
C GLU A 274 6.35 -33.13 -10.97
N PRO A 275 5.34 -33.04 -10.07
CA PRO A 275 5.51 -32.40 -8.76
C PRO A 275 6.34 -33.33 -7.87
N GLY A 276 7.56 -32.90 -7.57
CA GLY A 276 8.45 -33.57 -6.60
C GLY A 276 7.79 -33.64 -5.23
N ARG A 277 7.83 -34.84 -4.66
CA ARG A 277 7.40 -35.21 -3.31
C ARG A 277 8.08 -34.31 -2.28
N PHE A 278 7.30 -33.62 -1.49
CA PHE A 278 7.78 -33.01 -0.25
C PHE A 278 8.09 -34.12 0.76
N HIS A 279 9.37 -34.32 1.05
CA HIS A 279 9.80 -35.12 2.18
C HIS A 279 9.55 -34.33 3.46
N ARG A 280 8.77 -34.94 4.33
CA ARG A 280 8.53 -34.55 5.72
C ARG A 280 9.87 -34.65 6.47
N VAL A 281 10.41 -33.51 6.93
CA VAL A 281 11.58 -33.50 7.83
C VAL A 281 11.07 -33.67 9.26
N GLU A 282 11.38 -34.79 9.83
CA GLU A 282 11.13 -35.10 11.24
C GLU A 282 12.07 -34.26 12.12
N SER A 283 11.48 -33.69 13.15
CA SER A 283 12.14 -32.95 14.22
C SER A 283 12.97 -33.89 15.08
N HIS A 284 14.29 -33.80 15.00
CA HIS A 284 15.18 -34.37 16.01
C HIS A 284 15.32 -33.38 17.19
N VAL A 285 14.80 -33.82 18.32
CA VAL A 285 15.07 -33.29 19.65
C VAL A 285 16.52 -33.61 20.01
N TRP A 286 17.34 -32.60 20.28
CA TRP A 286 18.61 -32.75 20.98
C TRP A 286 18.39 -32.45 22.44
N ALA A 287 18.51 -33.50 23.26
CA ALA A 287 18.76 -33.43 24.69
C ALA A 287 20.27 -33.51 24.89
N GLY A 288 20.83 -32.58 25.66
CA GLY A 288 22.23 -32.54 26.08
C GLY A 288 22.49 -31.24 26.81
#